data_edc0cbd56a48069834da44bb25f95729
#
_entry.id   edc0cbd56a48069834da44bb25f95729
#
_cell.length_a   1.000
_cell.length_b   1.000
_cell.length_c   1.000
_cell.angle_alpha   90.00
_cell.angle_beta   90.00
_cell.angle_gamma   90.00
#
_symmetry.space_group_name_H-M   'P 1'
#
loop_
_entity.id
_entity.type
_entity.pdbx_description
1 polymer ?
#
loop_
_entity_poly.entity_id
_entity_poly.type
_entity_poly.pdbx_seq_one_letter_code
_entity_poly.pdbx_strand_id
1 'polypeptide(L)' 'MTLGEKIEKYRELRELTQRELGQKVGFSAGTEDSRIRKYEKNMMAPQTDIRRKIAEALDIDMSALNDIDIQTEKDAIRA' A
#
# COMPACT_ATOMS: atom_id res chain seq x y z
N MET A 1 10.96 -2.40 -6.49
CA MET A 1 9.74 -2.96 -5.89
C MET A 1 8.59 -1.98 -6.10
N THR A 2 7.47 -2.45 -6.61
CA THR A 2 6.31 -1.61 -6.86
C THR A 2 5.57 -1.30 -5.55
N LEU A 3 4.66 -0.33 -5.60
CA LEU A 3 3.82 -0.01 -4.45
C LEU A 3 3.01 -1.24 -4.00
N GLY A 4 2.42 -1.95 -4.97
CA GLY A 4 1.66 -3.15 -4.65
C GLY A 4 2.49 -4.21 -3.96
N GLU A 5 3.70 -4.44 -4.44
CA GLU A 5 4.63 -5.39 -3.82
C GLU A 5 5.02 -4.97 -2.40
N LYS A 6 5.19 -3.67 -2.17
CA LYS A 6 5.48 -3.16 -0.83
C LYS A 6 4.31 -3.38 0.12
N ILE A 7 3.09 -3.11 -0.34
CA ILE A 7 1.89 -3.34 0.48
C ILE A 7 1.81 -4.80 0.89
N GLU A 8 1.99 -5.71 -0.08
CA GLU A 8 1.96 -7.14 0.19
C GLU A 8 3.05 -7.53 1.19
N LYS A 9 4.27 -7.05 0.98
CA LYS A 9 5.41 -7.36 1.85
C LYS A 9 5.15 -6.94 3.29
N TYR A 10 4.73 -5.70 3.51
CA TYR A 10 4.48 -5.22 4.86
C TYR A 10 3.27 -5.89 5.49
N ARG A 11 2.26 -6.20 4.68
CA ARG A 11 1.09 -6.94 5.16
C ARG A 11 1.51 -8.31 5.70
N GLU A 12 2.33 -9.02 4.93
CA GLU A 12 2.81 -10.34 5.33
C GLU A 12 3.71 -10.26 6.57
N LEU A 13 4.55 -9.24 6.65
CA LEU A 13 5.39 -9.02 7.83
C LEU A 13 4.56 -8.80 9.09
N ARG A 14 3.38 -8.20 8.95
CA ARG A 14 2.46 -8.00 10.08
C ARG A 14 1.51 -9.18 10.27
N GLU A 15 1.67 -10.24 9.48
CA GLU A 15 0.85 -11.44 9.56
C GLU A 15 -0.65 -11.14 9.39
N LEU A 16 -0.96 -10.21 8.50
CA LEU A 16 -2.33 -9.85 8.19
C LEU A 16 -2.77 -10.48 6.89
N THR A 17 -4.03 -10.93 6.83
CA THR A 17 -4.63 -11.31 5.56
C THR A 17 -5.03 -10.05 4.79
N GLN A 18 -5.29 -10.20 3.49
CA GLN A 18 -5.79 -9.07 2.70
C GLN A 18 -7.09 -8.51 3.30
N ARG A 19 -7.95 -9.39 3.77
CA ARG A 19 -9.21 -8.98 4.39
C ARG A 19 -8.97 -8.19 5.68
N GLU A 20 -8.07 -8.68 6.52
CA GLU A 20 -7.75 -8.01 7.77
C GLU A 20 -7.17 -6.62 7.53
N LEU A 21 -6.30 -6.49 6.55
CA LEU A 21 -5.76 -5.19 6.21
C LEU A 21 -6.87 -4.27 5.70
N GLY A 22 -7.74 -4.77 4.83
CA GLY A 22 -8.86 -3.98 4.33
C GLY A 22 -9.79 -3.50 5.44
N GLN A 23 -10.02 -4.36 6.44
CA GLN A 23 -10.81 -3.99 7.61
C GLN A 23 -10.15 -2.88 8.42
N LYS A 24 -8.84 -2.98 8.62
CA LYS A 24 -8.09 -1.95 9.34
C LYS A 24 -8.09 -0.61 8.61
N VAL A 25 -8.06 -0.64 7.30
CA VAL A 25 -8.13 0.58 6.47
C VAL A 25 -9.53 1.19 6.53
N GLY A 26 -10.55 0.37 6.78
CA GLY A 26 -11.93 0.86 6.89
C GLY A 26 -12.73 0.69 5.61
N PHE A 27 -12.36 -0.25 4.75
CA PHE A 27 -13.14 -0.53 3.54
C PHE A 27 -14.49 -1.15 3.89
N SER A 28 -15.46 -0.94 3.01
CA SER A 28 -16.81 -1.46 3.18
C SER A 28 -16.82 -2.97 3.22
N ALA A 29 -17.74 -3.53 4.02
CA ALA A 29 -17.89 -4.98 4.13
C ALA A 29 -18.11 -5.61 2.76
N GLY A 30 -17.38 -6.68 2.49
CA GLY A 30 -17.47 -7.39 1.21
C GLY A 30 -16.49 -6.92 0.16
N THR A 31 -15.78 -5.81 0.38
CA THR A 31 -14.78 -5.29 -0.57
C THR A 31 -13.36 -5.27 -0.02
N GLU A 32 -13.20 -5.61 1.25
CA GLU A 32 -11.92 -5.43 1.95
C GLU A 32 -10.78 -6.15 1.25
N ASP A 33 -10.94 -7.44 1.01
CA ASP A 33 -9.87 -8.24 0.42
C ASP A 33 -9.68 -7.95 -1.07
N SER A 34 -10.76 -7.74 -1.80
CA SER A 34 -10.66 -7.51 -3.24
C SER A 34 -9.96 -6.18 -3.55
N ARG A 35 -10.20 -5.15 -2.75
CA ARG A 35 -9.52 -3.86 -2.94
C ARG A 35 -8.04 -3.97 -2.63
N ILE A 36 -7.67 -4.61 -1.54
CA ILE A 36 -6.26 -4.81 -1.18
C ILE A 36 -5.57 -5.65 -2.25
N ARG A 37 -6.22 -6.71 -2.72
CA ARG A 37 -5.66 -7.55 -3.77
C ARG A 37 -5.36 -6.74 -5.03
N LYS A 38 -6.28 -5.88 -5.45
CA LYS A 38 -6.08 -5.05 -6.64
C LYS A 38 -4.91 -4.09 -6.46
N TYR A 39 -4.75 -3.51 -5.27
CA TYR A 39 -3.60 -2.65 -4.97
C TYR A 39 -2.30 -3.46 -5.01
N GLU A 40 -2.29 -4.64 -4.43
CA GLU A 40 -1.09 -5.49 -4.39
C GLU A 40 -0.68 -5.96 -5.79
N LYS A 41 -1.65 -6.16 -6.67
CA LYS A 41 -1.40 -6.56 -8.07
C LYS A 41 -1.14 -5.37 -8.98
N ASN A 42 -1.15 -4.17 -8.45
CA ASN A 42 -0.98 -2.94 -9.23
C ASN A 42 -2.06 -2.75 -10.29
N MET A 43 -3.23 -3.34 -10.09
CA MET A 43 -4.40 -3.16 -10.95
C MET A 43 -5.08 -1.83 -10.68
N MET A 44 -4.92 -1.33 -9.47
CA MET A 44 -5.38 -0.01 -9.03
C MET A 44 -4.30 0.60 -8.15
N ALA A 45 -4.21 1.93 -8.18
CA ALA A 45 -3.31 2.65 -7.29
C ALA A 45 -4.12 3.37 -6.21
N PRO A 46 -3.79 3.19 -4.93
CA PRO A 46 -4.50 3.89 -3.88
C PRO A 46 -4.18 5.38 -3.93
N GLN A 47 -5.21 6.20 -3.74
CA GLN A 47 -5.01 7.64 -3.62
C GLN A 47 -4.28 7.95 -2.31
N THR A 48 -3.77 9.17 -2.19
CA THR A 48 -2.93 9.57 -1.06
C THR A 48 -3.58 9.31 0.28
N ASP A 49 -4.86 9.61 0.44
CA ASP A 49 -5.57 9.39 1.69
C ASP A 49 -5.68 7.90 2.03
N ILE A 50 -5.97 7.07 1.05
CA ILE A 50 -6.04 5.61 1.24
C ILE A 50 -4.66 5.06 1.52
N ARG A 51 -3.63 5.55 0.82
CA ARG A 51 -2.26 5.11 1.04
C ARG A 51 -1.81 5.42 2.47
N ARG A 52 -2.20 6.59 2.99
CA ARG A 52 -1.91 6.95 4.38
C ARG A 52 -2.59 5.98 5.35
N LYS A 53 -3.85 5.65 5.10
CA LYS A 53 -4.57 4.69 5.94
C LYS A 53 -3.94 3.30 5.89
N ILE A 54 -3.47 2.88 4.73
CA ILE A 54 -2.75 1.62 4.59
C ILE A 54 -1.47 1.64 5.43
N ALA A 55 -0.70 2.71 5.34
CA ALA A 55 0.52 2.85 6.13
C ALA A 55 0.23 2.80 7.63
N GLU A 56 -0.81 3.50 8.07
CA GLU A 56 -1.23 3.47 9.46
C GLU A 56 -1.66 2.07 9.90
N ALA A 57 -2.42 1.38 9.06
CA ALA A 57 -2.87 0.02 9.35
C ALA A 57 -1.70 -0.95 9.45
N LEU A 58 -0.66 -0.73 8.67
CA LEU A 58 0.55 -1.55 8.68
C LEU A 58 1.56 -1.10 9.73
N ASP A 59 1.27 0.00 10.41
CA ASP A 59 2.17 0.60 11.41
C ASP A 59 3.55 0.88 10.82
N ILE A 60 3.56 1.52 9.66
CA ILE A 60 4.78 1.96 8.99
C ILE A 60 4.65 3.43 8.61
N ASP A 61 5.78 4.07 8.39
CA ASP A 61 5.80 5.44 7.89
C ASP A 61 5.32 5.43 6.43
N MET A 62 4.58 6.45 6.04
CA MET A 62 4.12 6.56 4.66
C MET A 62 5.29 6.62 3.67
N SER A 63 6.42 7.17 4.10
CA SER A 63 7.64 7.20 3.28
C SER A 63 8.09 5.79 2.88
N ALA A 64 7.81 4.78 3.71
CA ALA A 64 8.18 3.41 3.39
C ALA A 64 7.47 2.90 2.15
N LEU A 65 6.25 3.38 1.89
CA LEU A 65 5.51 3.01 0.68
C LEU A 65 5.94 3.82 -0.54
N ASN A 66 6.43 5.04 -0.35
CA ASN A 66 6.74 5.96 -1.44
C ASN A 66 8.21 6.04 -1.80
N ASP A 67 9.07 5.43 -1.00
CA ASP A 67 10.51 5.68 -1.04
C ASP A 67 11.14 5.51 -2.43
N ILE A 68 10.85 4.41 -3.10
CA ILE A 68 11.43 4.13 -4.41
C ILE A 68 10.95 5.13 -5.45
N ASP A 69 9.67 5.48 -5.40
CA ASP A 69 9.09 6.42 -6.36
C ASP A 69 9.73 7.80 -6.22
N ILE A 70 9.94 8.24 -4.99
CA ILE A 70 10.59 9.52 -4.71
C ILE A 70 12.01 9.54 -5.27
N GLN A 71 12.76 8.48 -5.07
CA GLN A 71 14.13 8.39 -5.57
C GLN A 71 14.17 8.39 -7.09
N THR A 72 13.25 7.65 -7.71
CA THR A 72 13.15 7.60 -9.17
C THR A 72 12.86 8.97 -9.74
N GLU A 73 11.95 9.71 -9.12
CA GLU A 73 11.61 11.05 -9.55
C GLU A 73 12.78 12.00 -9.43
N LYS A 74 13.53 11.93 -8.34
CA LYS A 74 14.72 12.76 -8.15
C LYS A 74 15.77 12.47 -9.20
N ASP A 75 15.98 11.21 -9.51
CA ASP A 75 16.94 10.83 -10.54
C ASP A 75 16.52 11.36 -11.91
N ALA A 76 15.23 11.27 -12.23
CA ALA A 76 14.71 11.78 -13.46
C ALA A 76 14.85 13.30 -13.56
N ILE A 77 14.64 14.01 -12.49
CA ILE A 77 14.75 15.47 -12.47
C ILE A 77 16.22 15.89 -12.67
N ARG A 78 17.14 15.15 -12.14
CA ARG A 78 18.55 15.47 -12.26
C ARG A 78 19.15 15.10 -13.61
N ALA A 79 18.54 14.15 -14.25
CA ALA A 79 18.99 13.73 -15.57
C ALA A 79 18.56 14.71 -16.63
#